data_30745b50b99051f964e7fc3b1652a1bc
#
_entry.id   30745b50b99051f964e7fc3b1652a1bc
#
_cell.length_a   1.000
_cell.length_b   1.000
_cell.length_c   1.000
_cell.angle_alpha   90.00
_cell.angle_beta   90.00
_cell.angle_gamma   90.00
#
_symmetry.space_group_name_H-M   'P 1'
#
loop_
_entity.id
_entity.type
_entity.pdbx_description
1 polymer ?
#
loop_
_entity_poly.entity_id
_entity_poly.type
_entity_poly.pdbx_seq_one_letter_code
_entity_poly.pdbx_strand_id
1 'polypeptide(L)'
;MSDSHDHDPFARPTPDPFPARTERFGETPAEAYAPPRVDSFGAPRTEPFSVPPAPAADSYVAPPAGTYPTPADYTRQTDTYMPPPLALAPAEPLAGDPAAGGAVAAEPRLALDGTSLWLNRLGEELVAWLKTLASAAVYATLIVTFGFQVARVEGMSMAPTLQDQDRLIVNKLAYRIGDPKVGDIVMLYYPLKPEKSFVKRIIAEEGDQVRIVGGRVFRNDVPLDDSFVPQEYRSYDDWGPQVIPEGYYFVMGDHRNNSSDSRHWGMVPKKYIIGKVQLRWWPVPTARVF
;
A
#
# COMPACT_ATOMS: atom_id res chain seq x y z
N MET A 1 -8.64 -12.07 89.91
CA MET A 1 -9.70 -12.16 88.92
C MET A 1 -9.34 -11.23 87.78
N SER A 2 -8.72 -11.78 86.76
CA SER A 2 -8.12 -11.05 85.64
C SER A 2 -8.94 -11.37 84.41
N ASP A 3 -9.52 -10.33 83.83
CA ASP A 3 -10.19 -10.39 82.53
C ASP A 3 -9.18 -10.11 81.47
N SER A 4 -8.86 -11.12 80.69
CA SER A 4 -8.00 -11.03 79.50
C SER A 4 -8.89 -10.69 78.30
N HIS A 5 -8.75 -9.49 77.77
CA HIS A 5 -9.32 -9.08 76.50
C HIS A 5 -8.49 -9.70 75.36
N ASP A 6 -9.16 -10.62 74.66
CA ASP A 6 -8.69 -11.26 73.43
C ASP A 6 -8.77 -10.22 72.30
N HIS A 7 -7.62 -9.85 71.73
CA HIS A 7 -7.51 -8.92 70.63
C HIS A 7 -7.35 -9.74 69.34
N ASP A 8 -8.39 -9.82 68.54
CA ASP A 8 -8.37 -10.44 67.22
C ASP A 8 -7.69 -9.50 66.20
N PRO A 9 -6.51 -9.84 65.66
CA PRO A 9 -5.77 -8.99 64.70
C PRO A 9 -6.33 -8.99 63.27
N PHE A 10 -7.42 -9.69 62.94
CA PHE A 10 -7.98 -9.79 61.58
C PHE A 10 -9.39 -9.21 61.42
N ALA A 11 -9.88 -8.41 62.33
CA ALA A 11 -11.15 -7.71 62.17
C ALA A 11 -11.04 -6.63 61.07
N ARG A 12 -11.74 -6.84 59.94
CA ARG A 12 -11.86 -5.82 58.88
C ARG A 12 -12.67 -4.63 59.42
N PRO A 13 -12.22 -3.40 59.14
CA PRO A 13 -13.02 -2.22 59.51
C PRO A 13 -14.30 -2.17 58.67
N THR A 14 -15.41 -1.98 59.32
CA THR A 14 -16.71 -1.71 58.71
C THR A 14 -16.68 -0.34 58.07
N PRO A 15 -17.20 -0.13 56.84
CA PRO A 15 -17.25 1.18 56.22
C PRO A 15 -18.26 2.06 56.95
N ASP A 16 -17.83 3.28 57.26
CA ASP A 16 -18.67 4.32 57.83
C ASP A 16 -19.82 4.71 56.89
N PRO A 17 -21.01 4.95 57.40
CA PRO A 17 -22.12 5.47 56.59
C PRO A 17 -21.83 6.91 56.18
N PHE A 18 -21.83 7.19 54.87
CA PHE A 18 -21.70 8.53 54.32
C PHE A 18 -22.78 9.46 54.88
N PRO A 19 -22.42 10.69 55.36
CA PRO A 19 -23.42 11.68 55.70
C PRO A 19 -24.12 12.19 54.44
N ALA A 20 -25.42 12.18 54.41
CA ALA A 20 -26.24 12.77 53.36
C ALA A 20 -25.96 14.28 53.27
N ARG A 21 -25.20 14.71 52.27
CA ARG A 21 -25.01 16.14 51.97
C ARG A 21 -26.19 16.63 51.13
N THR A 22 -27.15 17.22 51.76
CA THR A 22 -28.20 18.03 51.11
C THR A 22 -27.62 19.35 50.66
N GLU A 23 -27.03 19.40 49.47
CA GLU A 23 -26.77 20.66 48.78
C GLU A 23 -27.98 20.97 47.89
N ARG A 24 -28.65 22.04 48.25
CA ARG A 24 -29.74 22.67 47.51
C ARG A 24 -29.13 23.32 46.27
N PHE A 25 -29.17 22.64 45.13
CA PHE A 25 -28.82 23.26 43.84
C PHE A 25 -29.88 24.28 43.49
N GLY A 26 -29.42 25.53 43.32
CA GLY A 26 -30.24 26.63 42.82
C GLY A 26 -30.76 26.30 41.42
N GLU A 27 -32.03 26.57 41.22
CA GLU A 27 -32.74 26.49 39.95
C GLU A 27 -32.07 27.44 38.93
N THR A 28 -31.33 26.89 37.95
CA THR A 28 -31.06 27.58 36.70
C THR A 28 -32.25 27.35 35.78
N PRO A 29 -32.75 28.37 35.05
CA PRO A 29 -33.88 28.19 34.15
C PRO A 29 -33.53 27.19 33.08
N ALA A 30 -34.37 26.18 32.89
CA ALA A 30 -34.33 25.26 31.80
C ALA A 30 -34.52 26.02 30.48
N GLU A 31 -33.43 26.36 29.81
CA GLU A 31 -33.50 26.64 28.39
C GLU A 31 -33.94 25.35 27.71
N ALA A 32 -35.16 25.38 27.22
CA ALA A 32 -35.85 24.27 26.59
C ALA A 32 -35.05 23.85 25.33
N TYR A 33 -34.29 22.77 25.45
CA TYR A 33 -33.85 22.02 24.28
C TYR A 33 -35.08 21.37 23.67
N ALA A 34 -35.69 22.04 22.68
CA ALA A 34 -36.70 21.43 21.86
C ALA A 34 -36.02 20.40 20.93
N PRO A 35 -36.39 19.14 21.01
CA PRO A 35 -35.87 18.16 20.01
C PRO A 35 -36.35 18.60 18.61
N PRO A 36 -35.54 18.40 17.58
CA PRO A 36 -35.95 18.70 16.20
C PRO A 36 -37.24 17.97 15.90
N ARG A 37 -38.26 18.73 15.40
CA ARG A 37 -39.53 18.16 14.97
C ARG A 37 -39.27 17.10 13.92
N VAL A 38 -39.51 15.86 14.26
CA VAL A 38 -39.60 14.77 13.31
C VAL A 38 -40.94 14.93 12.64
N ASP A 39 -40.95 15.29 11.35
CA ASP A 39 -42.17 15.31 10.59
C ASP A 39 -42.70 13.88 10.54
N SER A 40 -44.00 13.74 10.74
CA SER A 40 -44.72 12.47 10.96
C SER A 40 -44.87 11.60 9.72
N PHE A 41 -43.90 11.62 8.79
CA PHE A 41 -43.84 10.73 7.64
C PHE A 41 -42.42 10.19 7.50
N GLY A 42 -42.15 9.09 8.20
CA GLY A 42 -40.93 8.33 8.14
C GLY A 42 -40.78 7.52 6.86
N ALA A 43 -40.73 8.18 5.69
CA ALA A 43 -40.26 7.58 4.47
C ALA A 43 -39.12 8.43 3.93
N PRO A 44 -37.94 7.86 3.69
CA PRO A 44 -36.90 8.58 2.96
C PRO A 44 -37.45 8.90 1.57
N ARG A 45 -37.45 10.18 1.20
CA ARG A 45 -37.69 10.57 -0.21
C ARG A 45 -36.57 9.95 -1.04
N THR A 46 -36.90 8.90 -1.74
CA THR A 46 -36.13 8.45 -2.88
C THR A 46 -36.40 9.44 -4.01
N GLU A 47 -35.61 10.50 -4.08
CA GLU A 47 -35.44 11.23 -5.32
C GLU A 47 -34.85 10.21 -6.31
N PRO A 48 -35.47 10.00 -7.48
CA PRO A 48 -34.89 9.08 -8.46
C PRO A 48 -33.56 9.69 -8.92
N PHE A 49 -32.46 9.00 -8.60
CA PHE A 49 -31.17 9.30 -9.18
C PHE A 49 -31.33 9.19 -10.69
N SER A 50 -31.37 10.33 -11.40
CA SER A 50 -31.35 10.35 -12.84
C SER A 50 -29.98 9.87 -13.30
N VAL A 51 -29.90 8.60 -13.67
CA VAL A 51 -28.74 8.04 -14.36
C VAL A 51 -28.60 8.81 -15.66
N PRO A 52 -27.47 9.48 -15.96
CA PRO A 52 -27.25 10.07 -17.26
C PRO A 52 -27.36 8.96 -18.31
N PRO A 53 -28.01 9.22 -19.48
CA PRO A 53 -28.14 8.22 -20.51
C PRO A 53 -26.75 7.76 -20.94
N ALA A 54 -26.61 6.43 -21.07
CA ALA A 54 -25.40 5.82 -21.62
C ALA A 54 -25.10 6.47 -22.98
N PRO A 55 -23.84 6.78 -23.32
CA PRO A 55 -23.50 7.28 -24.63
C PRO A 55 -23.95 6.26 -25.69
N ALA A 56 -24.62 6.76 -26.73
CA ALA A 56 -25.13 5.95 -27.80
C ALA A 56 -24.04 5.04 -28.41
N ALA A 57 -24.38 3.78 -28.62
CA ALA A 57 -23.48 2.72 -29.09
C ALA A 57 -23.04 2.86 -30.57
N ASP A 58 -23.19 4.03 -31.18
CA ASP A 58 -23.06 4.19 -32.65
C ASP A 58 -21.73 4.82 -33.13
N SER A 59 -20.64 4.79 -32.37
CA SER A 59 -19.38 5.34 -32.85
C SER A 59 -18.15 4.40 -32.77
N TYR A 60 -18.36 3.10 -32.56
CA TYR A 60 -17.25 2.15 -32.72
C TYR A 60 -17.26 1.54 -34.11
N VAL A 61 -16.53 2.18 -35.03
CA VAL A 61 -16.18 1.56 -36.31
C VAL A 61 -15.00 0.63 -36.05
N ALA A 62 -15.24 -0.68 -36.06
CA ALA A 62 -14.18 -1.67 -35.99
C ALA A 62 -13.27 -1.53 -37.23
N PRO A 63 -11.92 -1.54 -37.07
CA PRO A 63 -11.01 -1.55 -38.20
C PRO A 63 -11.24 -2.82 -39.04
N PRO A 64 -11.05 -2.75 -40.38
CA PRO A 64 -11.31 -3.88 -41.28
C PRO A 64 -10.43 -5.07 -40.90
N ALA A 65 -11.03 -6.26 -40.89
CA ALA A 65 -10.33 -7.52 -40.67
C ALA A 65 -9.24 -7.70 -41.75
N GLY A 66 -7.98 -7.70 -41.35
CA GLY A 66 -6.85 -7.88 -42.28
C GLY A 66 -5.55 -7.14 -41.92
N THR A 67 -5.54 -6.30 -40.89
CA THR A 67 -4.40 -5.41 -40.60
C THR A 67 -3.41 -5.93 -39.54
N TYR A 68 -3.58 -7.16 -39.06
CA TYR A 68 -2.62 -7.75 -38.11
C TYR A 68 -1.70 -8.72 -38.84
N PRO A 69 -0.36 -8.53 -38.74
CA PRO A 69 0.59 -9.48 -39.34
C PRO A 69 0.41 -10.86 -38.70
N THR A 70 0.38 -11.89 -39.53
CA THR A 70 0.29 -13.27 -39.06
C THR A 70 1.65 -13.75 -38.56
N PRO A 71 1.71 -14.80 -37.71
CA PRO A 71 2.99 -15.36 -37.22
C PRO A 71 3.95 -15.78 -38.33
N ALA A 72 3.47 -15.98 -39.57
CA ALA A 72 4.31 -16.31 -40.73
C ALA A 72 5.12 -15.12 -41.27
N ASP A 73 4.73 -13.88 -40.94
CA ASP A 73 5.40 -12.66 -41.41
C ASP A 73 6.66 -12.36 -40.59
N TYR A 74 6.82 -12.93 -39.40
CA TYR A 74 8.00 -12.76 -38.54
C TYR A 74 9.15 -13.71 -38.87
N THR A 75 8.90 -14.79 -39.61
CA THR A 75 9.93 -15.77 -39.97
C THR A 75 10.75 -15.36 -41.18
N ARG A 76 10.40 -14.31 -41.91
CA ARG A 76 11.07 -13.92 -43.15
C ARG A 76 12.14 -12.85 -42.99
N GLN A 77 12.41 -12.37 -41.80
CA GLN A 77 13.32 -11.25 -41.54
C GLN A 77 14.66 -11.64 -40.89
N THR A 78 14.95 -12.95 -40.72
CA THR A 78 16.20 -13.42 -40.10
C THR A 78 17.25 -13.95 -41.07
N ASP A 79 16.97 -13.96 -42.36
CA ASP A 79 17.95 -14.42 -43.35
C ASP A 79 18.42 -13.26 -44.23
N THR A 80 19.38 -12.48 -43.78
CA THR A 80 20.38 -11.79 -44.65
C THR A 80 21.32 -10.95 -43.76
N TYR A 81 22.04 -11.57 -42.82
CA TYR A 81 23.31 -11.00 -42.39
C TYR A 81 24.42 -11.88 -42.94
N MET A 82 24.88 -11.56 -44.15
CA MET A 82 26.11 -12.10 -44.77
C MET A 82 27.26 -11.16 -44.36
N PRO A 83 28.24 -11.62 -43.56
CA PRO A 83 29.42 -10.79 -43.32
C PRO A 83 30.18 -10.63 -44.64
N PRO A 84 30.78 -9.47 -44.88
CA PRO A 84 31.54 -9.24 -46.11
C PRO A 84 32.70 -10.23 -46.19
N PRO A 85 33.05 -10.73 -47.41
CA PRO A 85 34.16 -11.66 -47.58
C PRO A 85 35.46 -10.99 -47.15
N LEU A 86 36.27 -11.73 -46.37
CA LEU A 86 37.65 -11.38 -46.07
C LEU A 86 38.41 -11.19 -47.37
N ALA A 87 38.70 -9.93 -47.72
CA ALA A 87 39.63 -9.63 -48.84
C ALA A 87 41.01 -10.13 -48.43
N LEU A 88 41.43 -11.20 -49.09
CA LEU A 88 42.84 -11.63 -49.09
C LEU A 88 43.69 -10.50 -49.69
N ALA A 89 44.55 -9.94 -48.86
CA ALA A 89 45.57 -9.02 -49.32
C ALA A 89 46.50 -9.70 -50.34
N PRO A 90 46.81 -9.06 -51.43
CA PRO A 90 47.74 -9.62 -52.39
C PRO A 90 49.12 -9.75 -51.75
N ALA A 91 49.77 -10.95 -51.97
CA ALA A 91 51.15 -11.22 -51.59
C ALA A 91 52.08 -10.29 -52.33
N GLU A 92 52.89 -9.53 -51.65
CA GLU A 92 53.98 -8.77 -52.22
C GLU A 92 55.14 -9.71 -52.57
N PRO A 93 55.79 -9.51 -53.73
CA PRO A 93 56.94 -10.34 -54.14
C PRO A 93 58.23 -9.97 -53.39
N LEU A 94 58.85 -10.97 -52.85
CA LEU A 94 60.23 -10.92 -52.33
C LEU A 94 61.22 -10.69 -53.54
N ALA A 95 61.81 -9.53 -53.59
CA ALA A 95 63.02 -9.35 -54.39
C ALA A 95 63.99 -8.48 -53.60
N GLY A 96 65.11 -9.03 -53.31
CA GLY A 96 66.20 -8.53 -52.55
C GLY A 96 66.94 -7.35 -53.12
N ASP A 97 67.71 -6.69 -52.35
CA ASP A 97 69.17 -6.64 -52.49
C ASP A 97 69.82 -5.98 -51.26
N PRO A 98 71.00 -6.39 -50.86
CA PRO A 98 71.66 -5.89 -49.69
C PRO A 98 72.71 -4.84 -50.13
N ALA A 99 72.71 -3.71 -49.55
CA ALA A 99 73.88 -2.87 -49.29
C ALA A 99 73.58 -1.39 -49.37
N ALA A 100 73.34 -0.78 -48.25
CA ALA A 100 73.82 0.56 -47.99
C ALA A 100 73.70 0.84 -46.47
N GLY A 101 74.86 0.81 -45.81
CA GLY A 101 74.95 1.22 -44.41
C GLY A 101 74.51 2.70 -44.22
N GLY A 102 73.52 2.91 -43.52
CA GLY A 102 73.10 4.17 -42.99
C GLY A 102 72.74 3.95 -41.50
N ALA A 103 73.58 4.39 -40.60
CA ALA A 103 73.30 4.45 -39.19
C ALA A 103 72.13 5.37 -38.97
N VAL A 104 70.93 4.81 -38.92
CA VAL A 104 69.76 5.50 -38.46
C VAL A 104 69.92 5.65 -36.94
N ALA A 105 70.18 6.91 -36.56
CA ALA A 105 70.15 7.31 -35.15
C ALA A 105 68.83 6.82 -34.53
N ALA A 106 68.94 5.89 -33.59
CA ALA A 106 67.80 5.49 -32.76
C ALA A 106 67.30 6.73 -32.02
N GLU A 107 66.22 7.32 -32.55
CA GLU A 107 65.46 8.28 -31.76
C GLU A 107 65.08 7.59 -30.42
N PRO A 108 65.37 8.26 -29.31
CA PRO A 108 64.95 7.75 -28.02
C PRO A 108 63.41 7.74 -28.05
N ARG A 109 62.80 6.58 -28.32
CA ARG A 109 61.40 6.37 -28.01
C ARG A 109 61.30 6.55 -26.50
N LEU A 110 60.82 7.77 -26.13
CA LEU A 110 60.33 8.05 -24.81
C LEU A 110 59.43 6.90 -24.43
N ALA A 111 59.88 6.01 -23.59
CA ALA A 111 59.05 5.01 -22.97
C ALA A 111 57.97 5.82 -22.20
N LEU A 112 56.83 6.01 -22.86
CA LEU A 112 55.66 6.55 -22.22
C LEU A 112 55.41 5.66 -21.00
N ASP A 113 55.66 6.22 -19.83
CA ASP A 113 55.57 5.53 -18.58
C ASP A 113 54.29 4.70 -18.51
N GLY A 114 54.47 3.37 -18.41
CA GLY A 114 53.36 2.44 -18.29
C GLY A 114 52.44 2.77 -17.12
N THR A 115 52.91 3.55 -16.15
CA THR A 115 52.17 4.10 -15.03
C THR A 115 51.13 5.10 -15.44
N SER A 116 51.36 5.96 -16.45
CA SER A 116 50.36 6.90 -16.92
C SER A 116 49.20 6.23 -17.65
N LEU A 117 49.48 5.19 -18.43
CA LEU A 117 48.45 4.40 -19.11
C LEU A 117 47.59 3.58 -18.14
N TRP A 118 48.20 3.06 -17.08
CA TRP A 118 47.49 2.32 -16.04
C TRP A 118 46.60 3.25 -15.21
N LEU A 119 47.08 4.43 -14.83
CA LEU A 119 46.31 5.44 -14.09
C LEU A 119 45.11 5.95 -14.94
N ASN A 120 45.28 6.16 -16.23
CA ASN A 120 44.18 6.56 -17.09
C ASN A 120 43.11 5.47 -17.21
N ARG A 121 43.48 4.21 -17.32
CA ARG A 121 42.53 3.07 -17.34
C ARG A 121 41.80 2.96 -16.04
N LEU A 122 42.48 3.08 -14.91
CA LEU A 122 41.81 3.11 -13.59
C LEU A 122 40.84 4.30 -13.48
N GLY A 123 41.23 5.46 -14.01
CA GLY A 123 40.36 6.64 -14.04
C GLY A 123 39.08 6.39 -14.85
N GLU A 124 39.19 5.79 -16.04
CA GLU A 124 38.06 5.46 -16.89
C GLU A 124 37.14 4.42 -16.25
N GLU A 125 37.71 3.38 -15.63
CA GLU A 125 36.94 2.39 -14.91
C GLU A 125 36.21 3.01 -13.69
N LEU A 126 36.89 3.84 -12.89
CA LEU A 126 36.27 4.55 -11.78
C LEU A 126 35.11 5.44 -12.22
N VAL A 127 35.29 6.17 -13.33
CA VAL A 127 34.22 7.02 -13.88
C VAL A 127 33.04 6.16 -14.36
N ALA A 128 33.29 5.00 -14.99
CA ALA A 128 32.24 4.07 -15.41
C ALA A 128 31.47 3.53 -14.20
N TRP A 129 32.16 3.10 -13.16
CA TRP A 129 31.55 2.66 -11.90
C TRP A 129 30.75 3.77 -11.23
N LEU A 130 31.28 5.00 -11.20
CA LEU A 130 30.59 6.14 -10.62
C LEU A 130 29.30 6.48 -11.38
N LYS A 131 29.33 6.44 -12.71
CA LYS A 131 28.11 6.63 -13.55
C LYS A 131 27.07 5.55 -13.26
N THR A 132 27.48 4.28 -13.18
CA THR A 132 26.59 3.19 -12.87
C THR A 132 25.98 3.34 -11.48
N LEU A 133 26.80 3.67 -10.48
CA LEU A 133 26.33 3.90 -9.10
C LEU A 133 25.36 5.09 -9.03
N ALA A 134 25.68 6.19 -9.71
CA ALA A 134 24.82 7.36 -9.76
C ALA A 134 23.47 7.06 -10.40
N SER A 135 23.46 6.34 -11.54
CA SER A 135 22.19 5.95 -12.17
C SER A 135 21.38 5.00 -11.29
N ALA A 136 22.02 4.02 -10.65
CA ALA A 136 21.36 3.12 -9.70
C ALA A 136 20.77 3.89 -8.51
N ALA A 137 21.49 4.86 -7.97
CA ALA A 137 20.99 5.71 -6.88
C ALA A 137 19.76 6.53 -7.30
N VAL A 138 19.77 7.08 -8.52
CA VAL A 138 18.60 7.80 -9.08
C VAL A 138 17.40 6.87 -9.20
N TYR A 139 17.57 5.69 -9.81
CA TYR A 139 16.46 4.74 -9.92
C TYR A 139 15.95 4.26 -8.55
N ALA A 140 16.86 3.95 -7.63
CA ALA A 140 16.46 3.56 -6.27
C ALA A 140 15.65 4.66 -5.58
N THR A 141 16.10 5.91 -5.69
CA THR A 141 15.39 7.08 -5.13
C THR A 141 13.99 7.22 -5.75
N LEU A 142 13.87 7.10 -7.06
CA LEU A 142 12.57 7.17 -7.74
C LEU A 142 11.63 6.04 -7.27
N ILE A 143 12.13 4.80 -7.19
CA ILE A 143 11.33 3.66 -6.74
C ILE A 143 10.88 3.86 -5.29
N VAL A 144 11.77 4.27 -4.39
CA VAL A 144 11.42 4.50 -2.98
C VAL A 144 10.45 5.66 -2.84
N THR A 145 10.67 6.77 -3.54
CA THR A 145 9.84 7.98 -3.42
C THR A 145 8.43 7.76 -3.97
N PHE A 146 8.32 7.12 -5.14
CA PHE A 146 7.02 6.94 -5.82
C PHE A 146 6.36 5.60 -5.51
N GLY A 147 7.13 4.59 -5.11
CA GLY A 147 6.65 3.25 -4.84
C GLY A 147 6.18 3.01 -3.42
N PHE A 148 6.82 3.67 -2.46
CA PHE A 148 6.56 3.43 -1.03
C PHE A 148 6.24 4.73 -0.30
N GLN A 149 5.48 4.59 0.78
CA GLN A 149 5.15 5.68 1.68
C GLN A 149 5.29 5.21 3.12
N VAL A 150 5.94 6.01 3.95
CA VAL A 150 5.94 5.81 5.40
C VAL A 150 4.68 6.46 5.96
N ALA A 151 3.94 5.73 6.77
CA ALA A 151 2.76 6.21 7.48
C ALA A 151 2.91 5.93 8.97
N ARG A 152 2.30 6.77 9.79
CA ARG A 152 2.16 6.59 11.23
C ARG A 152 0.70 6.26 11.53
N VAL A 153 0.47 5.25 12.35
CA VAL A 153 -0.87 4.91 12.81
C VAL A 153 -1.29 5.91 13.89
N GLU A 154 -2.45 6.49 13.71
CA GLU A 154 -3.09 7.33 14.72
C GLU A 154 -4.43 6.71 15.10
N GLY A 155 -4.57 6.41 16.40
CA GLY A 155 -5.73 5.74 16.95
C GLY A 155 -5.65 4.22 16.97
N MET A 156 -6.71 3.59 17.45
CA MET A 156 -6.72 2.18 17.81
C MET A 156 -7.63 1.32 16.92
N SER A 157 -8.13 1.84 15.81
CA SER A 157 -9.12 1.14 14.98
C SER A 157 -8.63 -0.16 14.34
N MET A 158 -7.31 -0.39 14.32
CA MET A 158 -6.69 -1.61 13.80
C MET A 158 -6.07 -2.49 14.89
N ALA A 159 -6.28 -2.16 16.18
CA ALA A 159 -5.86 -3.03 17.27
C ALA A 159 -6.61 -4.38 17.22
N PRO A 160 -5.95 -5.48 17.58
CA PRO A 160 -4.59 -5.60 18.09
C PRO A 160 -3.52 -5.68 16.98
N THR A 161 -3.92 -5.75 15.71
CA THR A 161 -3.01 -5.98 14.59
C THR A 161 -2.02 -4.82 14.43
N LEU A 162 -2.52 -3.58 14.52
CA LEU A 162 -1.73 -2.36 14.54
C LEU A 162 -2.12 -1.52 15.75
N GLN A 163 -1.10 -1.01 16.43
CA GLN A 163 -1.25 -0.17 17.62
C GLN A 163 -1.12 1.32 17.24
N ASP A 164 -1.60 2.19 18.14
CA ASP A 164 -1.32 3.61 18.02
C ASP A 164 0.21 3.85 18.00
N GLN A 165 0.65 4.81 17.16
CA GLN A 165 2.04 5.18 16.94
C GLN A 165 2.89 4.17 16.17
N ASP A 166 2.35 3.04 15.74
CA ASP A 166 3.05 2.13 14.81
C ASP A 166 3.47 2.87 13.54
N ARG A 167 4.65 2.56 13.02
CA ARG A 167 5.11 3.09 11.74
C ARG A 167 5.10 2.01 10.67
N LEU A 168 4.46 2.35 9.56
CA LEU A 168 4.16 1.43 8.47
C LEU A 168 4.92 1.81 7.21
N ILE A 169 5.26 0.82 6.41
CA ILE A 169 5.64 0.99 5.01
C ILE A 169 4.45 0.55 4.16
N VAL A 170 3.93 1.50 3.39
CA VAL A 170 2.81 1.31 2.48
C VAL A 170 3.35 1.21 1.05
N ASN A 171 3.08 0.09 0.39
CA ASN A 171 3.45 -0.15 -1.00
C ASN A 171 2.35 0.37 -1.93
N LYS A 172 2.63 1.47 -2.61
CA LYS A 172 1.70 2.09 -3.58
C LYS A 172 1.70 1.39 -4.94
N LEU A 173 2.78 0.66 -5.27
CA LEU A 173 2.88 -0.06 -6.53
C LEU A 173 2.04 -1.34 -6.55
N ALA A 174 1.75 -1.91 -5.38
CA ALA A 174 0.99 -3.15 -5.27
C ALA A 174 -0.32 -3.08 -6.07
N TYR A 175 -1.04 -1.96 -5.99
CA TYR A 175 -2.35 -1.77 -6.61
C TYR A 175 -2.33 -0.95 -7.91
N ARG A 176 -1.12 -0.69 -8.44
CA ARG A 176 -0.93 -0.25 -9.83
C ARG A 176 -0.75 -1.43 -10.79
N ILE A 177 -0.28 -2.56 -10.28
CA ILE A 177 0.03 -3.77 -11.05
C ILE A 177 -1.04 -4.85 -10.81
N GLY A 178 -1.61 -4.89 -9.59
CA GLY A 178 -2.64 -5.86 -9.20
C GLY A 178 -3.82 -5.18 -8.51
N ASP A 179 -4.76 -6.00 -8.05
CA ASP A 179 -5.94 -5.56 -7.33
C ASP A 179 -5.82 -5.81 -5.82
N PRO A 180 -6.44 -4.95 -5.01
CA PRO A 180 -6.61 -5.20 -3.59
C PRO A 180 -7.37 -6.51 -3.37
N LYS A 181 -6.91 -7.33 -2.42
CA LYS A 181 -7.50 -8.63 -2.10
C LYS A 181 -8.10 -8.64 -0.71
N VAL A 182 -9.10 -9.48 -0.51
CA VAL A 182 -9.68 -9.74 0.81
C VAL A 182 -8.59 -10.20 1.78
N GLY A 183 -8.57 -9.58 2.97
CA GLY A 183 -7.54 -9.78 4.00
C GLY A 183 -6.40 -8.76 3.96
N ASP A 184 -6.18 -8.05 2.84
CA ASP A 184 -5.15 -7.01 2.76
C ASP A 184 -5.43 -5.88 3.76
N ILE A 185 -4.38 -5.41 4.42
CA ILE A 185 -4.42 -4.17 5.19
C ILE A 185 -4.02 -3.04 4.25
N VAL A 186 -4.90 -2.06 4.10
CA VAL A 186 -4.73 -0.97 3.13
C VAL A 186 -4.77 0.39 3.79
N MET A 187 -3.97 1.31 3.26
CA MET A 187 -4.12 2.73 3.51
C MET A 187 -5.04 3.30 2.43
N LEU A 188 -6.02 4.09 2.84
CA LEU A 188 -7.03 4.65 1.96
C LEU A 188 -7.39 6.09 2.35
N TYR A 189 -7.86 6.88 1.38
CA TYR A 189 -8.49 8.18 1.65
C TYR A 189 -9.88 7.98 2.25
N TYR A 190 -10.20 8.74 3.28
CA TYR A 190 -11.53 8.72 3.88
C TYR A 190 -12.58 9.23 2.89
N PRO A 191 -13.60 8.43 2.52
CA PRO A 191 -14.51 8.80 1.43
C PRO A 191 -15.27 10.10 1.61
N LEU A 192 -15.58 10.47 2.87
CA LEU A 192 -16.32 11.70 3.16
C LEU A 192 -15.41 12.94 3.31
N LYS A 193 -14.11 12.74 3.61
CA LYS A 193 -13.11 13.81 3.75
C LYS A 193 -11.75 13.30 3.27
N PRO A 194 -11.45 13.38 1.96
CA PRO A 194 -10.23 12.81 1.37
C PRO A 194 -8.91 13.41 1.86
N GLU A 195 -8.96 14.52 2.61
CA GLU A 195 -7.77 15.09 3.29
C GLU A 195 -7.26 14.18 4.41
N LYS A 196 -8.12 13.28 4.90
CA LYS A 196 -7.77 12.28 5.91
C LYS A 196 -7.54 10.92 5.28
N SER A 197 -6.57 10.20 5.83
CA SER A 197 -6.30 8.82 5.42
C SER A 197 -6.54 7.88 6.60
N PHE A 198 -7.06 6.69 6.29
CA PHE A 198 -7.28 5.63 7.26
C PHE A 198 -6.53 4.36 6.86
N VAL A 199 -6.26 3.52 7.85
CA VAL A 199 -5.79 2.16 7.64
C VAL A 199 -6.92 1.22 8.03
N LYS A 200 -7.29 0.30 7.13
CA LYS A 200 -8.37 -0.68 7.32
C LYS A 200 -8.00 -2.00 6.65
N ARG A 201 -8.75 -3.05 6.97
CA ARG A 201 -8.66 -4.35 6.31
C ARG A 201 -9.76 -4.49 5.27
N ILE A 202 -9.41 -5.02 4.10
CA ILE A 202 -10.38 -5.39 3.08
C ILE A 202 -11.12 -6.65 3.54
N ILE A 203 -12.43 -6.57 3.56
CA ILE A 203 -13.34 -7.64 3.98
C ILE A 203 -14.01 -8.29 2.78
N ALA A 204 -14.34 -7.49 1.77
CA ALA A 204 -14.98 -7.96 0.56
C ALA A 204 -14.64 -7.06 -0.63
N GLU A 205 -14.70 -7.63 -1.82
CA GLU A 205 -14.43 -7.00 -3.11
C GLU A 205 -15.68 -7.00 -3.99
N GLU A 206 -15.58 -6.42 -5.17
CA GLU A 206 -16.71 -6.33 -6.12
C GLU A 206 -17.37 -7.70 -6.37
N GLY A 207 -18.69 -7.70 -6.44
CA GLY A 207 -19.51 -8.90 -6.63
C GLY A 207 -19.76 -9.73 -5.37
N ASP A 208 -19.00 -9.53 -4.29
CA ASP A 208 -19.25 -10.19 -3.02
C ASP A 208 -20.53 -9.67 -2.35
N GLN A 209 -21.25 -10.55 -1.67
CA GLN A 209 -22.30 -10.18 -0.73
C GLN A 209 -21.76 -10.18 0.69
N VAL A 210 -21.92 -9.08 1.41
CA VAL A 210 -21.52 -8.94 2.82
C VAL A 210 -22.74 -8.81 3.71
N ARG A 211 -22.73 -9.53 4.81
CA ARG A 211 -23.65 -9.33 5.94
C ARG A 211 -22.93 -9.52 7.26
N ILE A 212 -23.39 -8.85 8.28
CA ILE A 212 -22.89 -8.98 9.65
C ILE A 212 -24.08 -9.34 10.52
N VAL A 213 -23.95 -10.40 11.30
CA VAL A 213 -25.00 -10.88 12.22
C VAL A 213 -24.37 -11.10 13.59
N GLY A 214 -24.86 -10.36 14.59
CA GLY A 214 -24.30 -10.40 15.95
C GLY A 214 -22.80 -10.11 15.97
N GLY A 215 -22.33 -9.20 15.10
CA GLY A 215 -20.92 -8.83 14.93
C GLY A 215 -20.07 -9.82 14.10
N ARG A 216 -20.61 -10.98 13.73
CA ARG A 216 -19.92 -11.95 12.90
C ARG A 216 -20.08 -11.61 11.42
N VAL A 217 -18.96 -11.50 10.73
CA VAL A 217 -18.93 -11.12 9.30
C VAL A 217 -19.09 -12.36 8.44
N PHE A 218 -19.95 -12.28 7.43
CA PHE A 218 -20.15 -13.29 6.41
C PHE A 218 -19.89 -12.67 5.03
N ARG A 219 -19.14 -13.38 4.20
CA ARG A 219 -18.91 -13.08 2.79
C ARG A 219 -19.44 -14.22 1.94
N ASN A 220 -20.40 -13.94 1.07
CA ASN A 220 -21.07 -14.95 0.25
C ASN A 220 -21.63 -16.11 1.09
N ASP A 221 -22.28 -15.78 2.22
CA ASP A 221 -22.82 -16.69 3.24
C ASP A 221 -21.80 -17.54 4.00
N VAL A 222 -20.50 -17.42 3.70
CA VAL A 222 -19.42 -18.08 4.42
C VAL A 222 -18.91 -17.16 5.54
N PRO A 223 -18.83 -17.62 6.79
CA PRO A 223 -18.27 -16.82 7.86
C PRO A 223 -16.79 -16.52 7.58
N LEU A 224 -16.43 -15.25 7.71
CA LEU A 224 -15.04 -14.81 7.57
C LEU A 224 -14.23 -15.28 8.78
N ASP A 225 -12.98 -15.70 8.53
CA ASP A 225 -12.06 -15.98 9.62
C ASP A 225 -11.63 -14.67 10.27
N ASP A 226 -12.07 -14.45 11.48
CA ASP A 226 -11.74 -13.32 12.34
C ASP A 226 -11.15 -13.78 13.68
N SER A 227 -10.52 -14.96 13.70
CA SER A 227 -9.87 -15.56 14.88
C SER A 227 -8.78 -14.66 15.49
N PHE A 228 -8.20 -13.79 14.66
CA PHE A 228 -7.22 -12.77 15.08
C PHE A 228 -7.84 -11.58 15.84
N VAL A 229 -9.19 -11.47 15.88
CA VAL A 229 -9.91 -10.44 16.64
C VAL A 229 -10.29 -10.99 18.02
N PRO A 230 -9.62 -10.55 19.11
CA PRO A 230 -9.96 -10.94 20.47
C PRO A 230 -11.38 -10.53 20.85
N GLN A 231 -11.95 -11.17 21.86
CA GLN A 231 -13.32 -10.97 22.30
C GLN A 231 -13.61 -9.51 22.69
N GLU A 232 -12.65 -8.83 23.34
CA GLU A 232 -12.77 -7.44 23.77
C GLU A 232 -12.85 -6.43 22.61
N TYR A 233 -12.40 -6.81 21.42
CA TYR A 233 -12.45 -5.98 20.22
C TYR A 233 -13.62 -6.29 19.28
N ARG A 234 -14.43 -7.31 19.61
CA ARG A 234 -15.59 -7.68 18.80
C ARG A 234 -16.72 -6.68 18.94
N SER A 235 -17.47 -6.47 17.88
CA SER A 235 -18.76 -5.76 17.91
C SER A 235 -19.89 -6.79 17.97
N TYR A 236 -21.10 -6.29 18.21
CA TYR A 236 -22.34 -7.09 18.18
C TYR A 236 -23.34 -6.50 17.18
N ASP A 237 -22.87 -5.65 16.29
CA ASP A 237 -23.69 -4.96 15.31
C ASP A 237 -24.23 -5.93 14.25
N ASP A 238 -25.38 -5.60 13.70
CA ASP A 238 -25.92 -6.18 12.50
C ASP A 238 -25.79 -5.21 11.33
N TRP A 239 -25.46 -5.70 10.15
CA TRP A 239 -25.32 -4.90 8.94
C TRP A 239 -25.55 -5.72 7.67
N GLY A 240 -26.18 -5.12 6.65
CA GLY A 240 -26.46 -5.78 5.40
C GLY A 240 -27.68 -6.71 5.43
N PRO A 241 -27.85 -7.65 4.49
CA PRO A 241 -26.90 -8.01 3.43
C PRO A 241 -26.81 -6.96 2.32
N GLN A 242 -25.61 -6.77 1.77
CA GLN A 242 -25.40 -5.88 0.62
C GLN A 242 -24.34 -6.44 -0.33
N VAL A 243 -24.61 -6.34 -1.65
CA VAL A 243 -23.64 -6.70 -2.68
C VAL A 243 -22.73 -5.52 -2.96
N ILE A 244 -21.45 -5.81 -3.08
CA ILE A 244 -20.41 -4.80 -3.35
C ILE A 244 -20.43 -4.45 -4.83
N PRO A 245 -20.63 -3.18 -5.22
CA PRO A 245 -20.63 -2.77 -6.62
C PRO A 245 -19.24 -2.93 -7.26
N GLU A 246 -19.23 -2.97 -8.59
CA GLU A 246 -17.99 -2.97 -9.38
C GLU A 246 -17.09 -1.79 -9.02
N GLY A 247 -15.80 -2.05 -8.84
CA GLY A 247 -14.80 -1.04 -8.48
C GLY A 247 -14.83 -0.57 -7.03
N TYR A 248 -15.60 -1.23 -6.15
CA TYR A 248 -15.71 -0.88 -4.73
C TYR A 248 -15.22 -2.00 -3.82
N TYR A 249 -14.87 -1.63 -2.61
CA TYR A 249 -14.42 -2.52 -1.54
C TYR A 249 -15.16 -2.22 -0.24
N PHE A 250 -15.43 -3.29 0.52
CA PHE A 250 -15.91 -3.17 1.89
C PHE A 250 -14.74 -3.37 2.84
N VAL A 251 -14.51 -2.39 3.71
CA VAL A 251 -13.37 -2.41 4.63
C VAL A 251 -13.82 -2.27 6.07
N MET A 252 -13.11 -2.92 6.99
CA MET A 252 -13.35 -2.80 8.43
C MET A 252 -12.03 -2.61 9.18
N GLY A 253 -12.14 -2.00 10.37
CA GLY A 253 -11.05 -2.06 11.34
C GLY A 253 -11.02 -3.40 12.07
N ASP A 254 -9.83 -3.80 12.51
CA ASP A 254 -9.69 -5.02 13.30
C ASP A 254 -10.25 -4.84 14.72
N HIS A 255 -10.26 -3.60 15.23
CA HIS A 255 -10.96 -3.21 16.47
C HIS A 255 -12.45 -2.98 16.16
N ARG A 256 -13.20 -4.06 15.98
CA ARG A 256 -14.57 -4.09 15.45
C ARG A 256 -15.53 -3.16 16.18
N ASN A 257 -15.44 -3.06 17.51
CA ASN A 257 -16.29 -2.19 18.33
C ASN A 257 -15.77 -0.75 18.48
N ASN A 258 -14.58 -0.43 17.92
CA ASN A 258 -14.01 0.93 17.96
C ASN A 258 -13.39 1.31 16.62
N SER A 259 -14.15 1.17 15.55
CA SER A 259 -13.69 1.52 14.20
C SER A 259 -14.78 2.21 13.41
N SER A 260 -14.48 3.42 12.94
CA SER A 260 -15.26 4.05 11.87
C SER A 260 -14.78 3.46 10.53
N ASP A 261 -15.67 2.71 9.85
CA ASP A 261 -15.36 1.95 8.65
C ASP A 261 -16.59 1.82 7.73
N SER A 262 -16.57 0.92 6.77
CA SER A 262 -17.64 0.79 5.77
C SER A 262 -19.03 0.56 6.33
N ARG A 263 -19.15 0.08 7.56
CA ARG A 263 -20.45 -0.02 8.24
C ARG A 263 -21.13 1.34 8.47
N HIS A 264 -20.30 2.41 8.59
CA HIS A 264 -20.76 3.74 8.93
C HIS A 264 -20.79 4.69 7.74
N TRP A 265 -19.78 4.64 6.87
CA TRP A 265 -19.60 5.60 5.78
C TRP A 265 -19.63 4.97 4.37
N GLY A 266 -19.96 3.67 4.31
CA GLY A 266 -20.18 2.97 3.04
C GLY A 266 -18.92 2.40 2.41
N MET A 267 -19.03 2.02 1.16
CA MET A 267 -17.99 1.33 0.42
C MET A 267 -16.92 2.27 -0.10
N VAL A 268 -15.70 1.76 -0.29
CA VAL A 268 -14.54 2.52 -0.75
C VAL A 268 -14.31 2.25 -2.22
N PRO A 269 -14.32 3.28 -3.08
CA PRO A 269 -13.93 3.08 -4.47
C PRO A 269 -12.42 2.76 -4.56
N LYS A 270 -12.04 1.87 -5.49
CA LYS A 270 -10.64 1.44 -5.71
C LYS A 270 -9.67 2.62 -5.80
N LYS A 271 -10.05 3.71 -6.48
CA LYS A 271 -9.23 4.92 -6.64
C LYS A 271 -8.87 5.62 -5.33
N TYR A 272 -9.56 5.31 -4.23
CA TYR A 272 -9.26 5.86 -2.90
C TYR A 272 -8.27 4.99 -2.12
N ILE A 273 -7.97 3.79 -2.59
CA ILE A 273 -6.96 2.93 -1.97
C ILE A 273 -5.58 3.41 -2.40
N ILE A 274 -4.81 3.90 -1.43
CA ILE A 274 -3.47 4.47 -1.66
C ILE A 274 -2.45 3.36 -1.90
N GLY A 275 -2.52 2.27 -1.11
CA GLY A 275 -1.58 1.16 -1.21
C GLY A 275 -1.77 0.12 -0.11
N LYS A 276 -1.02 -0.99 -0.26
CA LYS A 276 -0.99 -2.09 0.70
C LYS A 276 -0.02 -1.79 1.83
N VAL A 277 -0.44 -1.97 3.06
CA VAL A 277 0.46 -1.99 4.22
C VAL A 277 1.28 -3.27 4.13
N GLN A 278 2.58 -3.14 3.89
CA GLN A 278 3.46 -4.27 3.69
C GLN A 278 4.28 -4.62 4.92
N LEU A 279 4.65 -3.62 5.69
CA LEU A 279 5.53 -3.80 6.85
C LEU A 279 5.16 -2.81 7.95
N ARG A 280 5.02 -3.31 9.18
CA ARG A 280 5.19 -2.51 10.40
C ARG A 280 6.66 -2.61 10.81
N TRP A 281 7.40 -1.52 10.69
CA TRP A 281 8.84 -1.53 10.99
C TRP A 281 9.18 -0.94 12.36
N TRP A 282 8.26 -0.22 12.97
CA TRP A 282 8.42 0.34 14.31
C TRP A 282 7.15 0.12 15.14
N PRO A 283 7.28 -0.24 16.42
CA PRO A 283 8.52 -0.50 17.17
C PRO A 283 9.21 -1.79 16.71
N VAL A 284 10.54 -1.77 16.73
CA VAL A 284 11.37 -2.88 16.20
C VAL A 284 11.05 -4.25 16.81
N PRO A 285 10.80 -4.37 18.17
CA PRO A 285 10.47 -5.67 18.76
C PRO A 285 9.21 -6.32 18.22
N THR A 286 8.30 -5.54 17.62
CA THR A 286 7.02 -6.01 17.06
C THR A 286 6.97 -5.83 15.54
N ALA A 287 8.11 -5.64 14.88
CA ALA A 287 8.18 -5.53 13.42
C ALA A 287 7.56 -6.77 12.76
N ARG A 288 6.69 -6.54 11.75
CA ARG A 288 5.92 -7.62 11.10
C ARG A 288 5.61 -7.27 9.65
N VAL A 289 5.73 -8.25 8.76
CA VAL A 289 5.27 -8.21 7.36
C VAL A 289 3.82 -8.70 7.29
N PHE A 290 3.00 -8.09 6.41
CA PHE A 290 1.59 -8.40 6.20
C PHE A 290 1.31 -8.94 4.80
#